data_a1fe341dab251ac00da7d22b0dd8b409
#
_entry.id   a1fe341dab251ac00da7d22b0dd8b409
#
_cell.length_a   1.000
_cell.length_b   1.000
_cell.length_c   1.000
_cell.angle_alpha   90.00
_cell.angle_beta   90.00
_cell.angle_gamma   90.00
#
_symmetry.space_group_name_H-M   'P 1'
#
loop_
_entity.id
_entity.type
_entity.pdbx_description
1 polymer ?
#
loop_
_entity_poly.entity_id
_entity_poly.type
_entity_poly.pdbx_seq_one_letter_code
_entity_poly.pdbx_strand_id
1 'polypeptide(L)'
;MSTSPANNSSDPKIKQLLDIIGSKPSDNSGEIEAVEYDWHSPHCFSKLQLAKLDFFIENVTLNCSKAFSKFYQNDFDVTAASTTLHFSNEFIDTEGITTDYYLTFGSKDEIFGVLGIPARTAINWTTQLLDGTDPDENAARDLTHLEQSLLLDLGANIVKAFSDAHNTFDLQPAEEFVMAQMPLKLRKGQELCKISFDVKKPESESSSQAYFLTYCNLLLGVTGEKEAINTDIPDEIVKKAMLNHVLEMNITTTAQLASSVFAFEDIMSIQVNDILLLNRPLNEPVSMIIEDKTIMHGRLARCESTKSILVTELAQA
;
A
#
# COMPACT_ATOMS: atom_id res chain seq x y z
N MET A 1 6.11 7.44 63.02
CA MET A 1 5.61 8.68 62.41
C MET A 1 6.29 8.83 61.06
N SER A 2 5.65 8.39 60.05
CA SER A 2 6.16 8.44 58.66
C SER A 2 5.09 9.10 57.83
N THR A 3 5.36 10.31 57.37
CA THR A 3 4.49 11.06 56.48
C THR A 3 4.95 10.86 55.05
N SER A 4 4.11 10.17 54.27
CA SER A 4 4.21 10.14 52.78
C SER A 4 3.82 11.51 52.23
N PRO A 5 4.50 12.00 51.18
CA PRO A 5 4.03 13.16 50.45
C PRO A 5 2.95 12.74 49.43
N ALA A 6 1.77 13.29 49.60
CA ALA A 6 0.69 13.22 48.63
C ALA A 6 1.04 14.03 47.38
N ASN A 7 1.12 13.39 46.27
CA ASN A 7 1.29 14.04 44.99
C ASN A 7 -0.08 14.52 44.49
N ASN A 8 -0.40 15.78 44.75
CA ASN A 8 -1.60 16.49 44.31
C ASN A 8 -1.23 17.41 43.15
N SER A 9 -1.26 16.88 41.94
CA SER A 9 -1.26 17.69 40.73
C SER A 9 -2.45 17.33 39.86
N SER A 10 -3.63 17.64 40.36
CA SER A 10 -4.87 17.66 39.55
C SER A 10 -5.03 19.05 38.93
N ASP A 11 -4.36 19.25 37.82
CA ASP A 11 -4.60 20.42 36.99
C ASP A 11 -6.07 20.40 36.52
N PRO A 12 -6.88 21.43 36.83
CA PRO A 12 -8.30 21.44 36.47
C PRO A 12 -8.55 21.33 34.98
N LYS A 13 -7.57 21.68 34.14
CA LYS A 13 -7.61 21.49 32.71
C LYS A 13 -7.52 20.01 32.26
N ILE A 14 -6.79 19.19 33.02
CA ILE A 14 -6.69 17.74 32.74
C ILE A 14 -8.03 17.05 33.07
N LYS A 15 -8.70 17.49 34.15
CA LYS A 15 -10.04 16.97 34.47
C LYS A 15 -11.09 17.36 33.43
N GLN A 16 -11.07 18.60 32.94
CA GLN A 16 -11.97 19.02 31.84
C GLN A 16 -11.71 18.26 30.55
N LEU A 17 -10.45 17.93 30.22
CA LEU A 17 -10.11 17.12 29.04
C LEU A 17 -10.54 15.66 29.21
N LEU A 18 -10.40 15.09 30.39
CA LEU A 18 -10.90 13.75 30.69
C LEU A 18 -12.43 13.67 30.67
N ASP A 19 -13.12 14.71 31.10
CA ASP A 19 -14.59 14.81 31.02
C ASP A 19 -15.06 14.96 29.56
N ILE A 20 -14.31 15.63 28.69
CA ILE A 20 -14.64 15.76 27.25
C ILE A 20 -14.37 14.43 26.52
N ILE A 21 -13.32 13.69 26.88
CA ILE A 21 -12.99 12.38 26.30
C ILE A 21 -13.86 11.27 26.90
N GLY A 22 -14.30 11.42 28.15
CA GLY A 22 -15.14 10.45 28.87
C GLY A 22 -16.63 10.74 28.82
N SER A 23 -17.08 11.89 28.31
CA SER A 23 -18.50 12.15 28.08
C SER A 23 -18.95 11.32 26.89
N LYS A 24 -19.72 10.26 27.17
CA LYS A 24 -20.50 9.58 26.14
C LYS A 24 -21.25 10.63 25.32
N PRO A 25 -21.18 10.58 23.98
CA PRO A 25 -21.98 11.47 23.16
C PRO A 25 -23.46 11.27 23.55
N SER A 26 -24.16 12.38 23.73
CA SER A 26 -25.58 12.39 24.04
C SER A 26 -26.36 11.55 23.04
N ASP A 27 -27.31 10.78 23.53
CA ASP A 27 -28.16 9.74 22.91
C ASP A 27 -28.99 10.16 21.66
N ASN A 28 -28.44 10.97 20.75
CA ASN A 28 -29.14 11.38 19.53
C ASN A 28 -28.31 11.21 18.24
N SER A 29 -27.19 10.51 18.29
CA SER A 29 -26.53 10.05 17.08
C SER A 29 -26.88 8.57 16.91
N GLY A 30 -27.57 8.21 15.80
CA GLY A 30 -27.76 6.82 15.42
C GLY A 30 -26.48 6.02 15.60
N GLU A 31 -26.60 4.77 16.02
CA GLU A 31 -25.47 3.88 16.30
C GLU A 31 -24.42 4.04 15.22
N ILE A 32 -23.36 4.77 15.56
CA ILE A 32 -22.14 4.78 14.73
C ILE A 32 -21.48 3.44 14.99
N GLU A 33 -21.71 2.52 14.09
CA GLU A 33 -21.00 1.24 14.10
C GLU A 33 -19.51 1.54 13.94
N ALA A 34 -18.76 1.41 15.02
CA ALA A 34 -17.32 1.59 15.00
C ALA A 34 -16.71 0.43 14.19
N VAL A 35 -16.32 0.72 12.97
CA VAL A 35 -15.61 -0.23 12.11
C VAL A 35 -14.12 -0.13 12.43
N GLU A 36 -13.47 -1.28 12.61
CA GLU A 36 -12.02 -1.34 12.80
C GLU A 36 -11.33 -0.69 11.58
N TYR A 37 -10.40 0.25 11.84
CA TYR A 37 -9.71 0.96 10.78
C TYR A 37 -8.57 0.11 10.24
N ASP A 38 -8.63 -0.28 8.98
CA ASP A 38 -7.58 -1.03 8.30
C ASP A 38 -6.45 -0.09 7.85
N TRP A 39 -5.33 -0.15 8.57
CA TRP A 39 -4.12 0.62 8.27
C TRP A 39 -3.32 0.08 7.07
N HIS A 40 -3.63 -1.12 6.59
CA HIS A 40 -2.95 -1.74 5.46
C HIS A 40 -3.54 -1.32 4.12
N SER A 41 -4.76 -0.80 4.11
CA SER A 41 -5.43 -0.33 2.90
C SER A 41 -5.46 1.21 2.84
N PRO A 42 -5.20 1.84 1.67
CA PRO A 42 -5.36 3.28 1.52
C PRO A 42 -6.82 3.71 1.68
N HIS A 43 -7.03 4.86 2.31
CA HIS A 43 -8.36 5.46 2.49
C HIS A 43 -8.45 6.84 1.83
N CYS A 44 -7.94 6.95 0.60
CA CYS A 44 -7.90 8.20 -0.14
C CYS A 44 -9.29 8.73 -0.54
N PHE A 45 -10.29 7.87 -0.68
CA PHE A 45 -11.63 8.25 -1.10
C PHE A 45 -12.69 7.99 -0.03
N SER A 46 -13.63 8.93 0.13
CA SER A 46 -14.84 8.75 0.90
C SER A 46 -15.84 7.86 0.12
N LYS A 47 -16.90 7.37 0.80
CA LYS A 47 -17.94 6.56 0.14
C LYS A 47 -18.60 7.29 -1.04
N LEU A 48 -18.82 8.61 -0.91
CA LEU A 48 -19.38 9.44 -1.99
C LEU A 48 -18.39 9.57 -3.16
N GLN A 49 -17.10 9.73 -2.87
CA GLN A 49 -16.06 9.81 -3.89
C GLN A 49 -15.89 8.48 -4.61
N LEU A 50 -16.00 7.34 -3.91
CA LEU A 50 -15.99 6.01 -4.54
C LEU A 50 -17.16 5.85 -5.52
N ALA A 51 -18.37 6.27 -5.18
CA ALA A 51 -19.50 6.22 -6.11
C ALA A 51 -19.27 7.09 -7.37
N LYS A 52 -18.62 8.25 -7.23
CA LYS A 52 -18.24 9.07 -8.38
C LYS A 52 -17.10 8.43 -9.20
N LEU A 53 -16.19 7.75 -8.53
CA LEU A 53 -15.12 6.99 -9.18
C LEU A 53 -15.69 5.84 -10.00
N ASP A 54 -16.67 5.11 -9.48
CA ASP A 54 -17.35 4.04 -10.21
C ASP A 54 -18.01 4.57 -11.49
N PHE A 55 -18.72 5.70 -11.40
CA PHE A 55 -19.30 6.36 -12.59
C PHE A 55 -18.24 6.82 -13.59
N PHE A 56 -17.11 7.32 -13.11
CA PHE A 56 -15.99 7.69 -13.97
C PHE A 56 -15.43 6.45 -14.69
N ILE A 57 -15.26 5.33 -13.99
CA ILE A 57 -14.75 4.07 -14.54
C ILE A 57 -15.71 3.52 -15.62
N GLU A 58 -17.01 3.60 -15.40
CA GLU A 58 -18.01 3.26 -16.43
C GLU A 58 -17.84 4.09 -17.71
N ASN A 59 -17.58 5.38 -17.57
CA ASN A 59 -17.30 6.24 -18.73
C ASN A 59 -15.98 5.88 -19.43
N VAL A 60 -14.92 5.57 -18.63
CA VAL A 60 -13.64 5.12 -19.18
C VAL A 60 -13.82 3.83 -19.97
N THR A 61 -14.49 2.82 -19.43
CA THR A 61 -14.70 1.53 -20.12
C THR A 61 -15.54 1.70 -21.39
N LEU A 62 -16.56 2.55 -21.34
CA LEU A 62 -17.37 2.87 -22.53
C LEU A 62 -16.52 3.54 -23.63
N ASN A 63 -15.67 4.48 -23.26
CA ASN A 63 -14.78 5.15 -24.23
C ASN A 63 -13.71 4.18 -24.76
N CYS A 64 -13.16 3.31 -23.90
CA CYS A 64 -12.24 2.25 -24.30
C CYS A 64 -12.93 1.28 -25.28
N SER A 65 -14.17 0.84 -25.01
CA SER A 65 -14.94 0.00 -25.92
C SER A 65 -15.06 0.62 -27.32
N LYS A 66 -15.39 1.93 -27.38
CA LYS A 66 -15.42 2.67 -28.65
C LYS A 66 -14.05 2.74 -29.32
N ALA A 67 -12.97 2.95 -28.56
CA ALA A 67 -11.61 3.02 -29.08
C ALA A 67 -11.18 1.67 -29.67
N PHE A 68 -11.43 0.56 -28.96
CA PHE A 68 -11.18 -0.79 -29.45
C PHE A 68 -11.99 -1.09 -30.71
N SER A 69 -13.30 -0.85 -30.68
CA SER A 69 -14.18 -1.12 -31.82
C SER A 69 -13.79 -0.35 -33.06
N LYS A 70 -13.36 0.91 -32.90
CA LYS A 70 -12.85 1.73 -34.00
C LYS A 70 -11.52 1.22 -34.54
N PHE A 71 -10.62 0.77 -33.65
CA PHE A 71 -9.28 0.33 -34.05
C PHE A 71 -9.29 -1.01 -34.77
N TYR A 72 -10.09 -1.96 -34.27
CA TYR A 72 -10.24 -3.29 -34.87
C TYR A 72 -11.30 -3.39 -35.95
N GLN A 73 -12.08 -2.33 -36.18
CA GLN A 73 -13.24 -2.32 -37.07
C GLN A 73 -14.24 -3.46 -36.78
N ASN A 74 -14.36 -3.80 -35.51
CA ASN A 74 -15.20 -4.87 -34.99
C ASN A 74 -15.75 -4.46 -33.60
N ASP A 75 -16.86 -5.04 -33.19
CA ASP A 75 -17.41 -4.74 -31.88
C ASP A 75 -16.54 -5.36 -30.76
N PHE A 76 -16.25 -4.57 -29.74
CA PHE A 76 -15.56 -5.01 -28.54
C PHE A 76 -16.30 -4.49 -27.32
N ASP A 77 -16.41 -5.32 -26.30
CA ASP A 77 -16.96 -4.95 -25.01
C ASP A 77 -15.82 -4.82 -23.98
N VAL A 78 -15.78 -3.68 -23.32
CA VAL A 78 -14.80 -3.40 -22.27
C VAL A 78 -15.54 -3.17 -20.96
N THR A 79 -15.26 -4.00 -19.97
CA THR A 79 -15.89 -3.96 -18.66
C THR A 79 -14.86 -3.76 -17.56
N ALA A 80 -15.23 -3.00 -16.52
CA ALA A 80 -14.40 -2.88 -15.33
C ALA A 80 -14.36 -4.24 -14.61
N ALA A 81 -13.15 -4.76 -14.38
CA ALA A 81 -12.93 -6.01 -13.66
C ALA A 81 -12.80 -5.77 -12.17
N SER A 82 -11.97 -4.81 -11.77
CA SER A 82 -11.77 -4.44 -10.36
C SER A 82 -11.17 -3.05 -10.23
N THR A 83 -11.48 -2.40 -9.12
CA THR A 83 -10.85 -1.15 -8.69
C THR A 83 -10.27 -1.37 -7.30
N THR A 84 -8.96 -1.24 -7.17
CA THR A 84 -8.24 -1.48 -5.91
C THR A 84 -7.34 -0.32 -5.58
N LEU A 85 -7.22 -0.04 -4.29
CA LEU A 85 -6.33 0.99 -3.76
C LEU A 85 -5.11 0.32 -3.14
N HIS A 86 -3.94 0.88 -3.39
CA HIS A 86 -2.66 0.32 -2.97
C HIS A 86 -1.75 1.40 -2.41
N PHE A 87 -0.89 1.03 -1.48
CA PHE A 87 0.26 1.84 -1.15
C PHE A 87 1.42 1.55 -2.11
N SER A 88 2.17 2.58 -2.45
CA SER A 88 3.34 2.48 -3.33
C SER A 88 4.38 1.45 -2.86
N ASN A 89 4.46 1.19 -1.55
CA ASN A 89 5.39 0.21 -0.98
C ASN A 89 5.19 -1.19 -1.59
N GLU A 90 3.95 -1.57 -1.90
CA GLU A 90 3.63 -2.86 -2.50
C GLU A 90 4.29 -3.06 -3.88
N PHE A 91 4.53 -1.96 -4.60
CA PHE A 91 5.16 -1.98 -5.93
C PHE A 91 6.67 -1.73 -5.87
N ILE A 92 7.17 -1.05 -4.83
CA ILE A 92 8.59 -0.79 -4.63
C ILE A 92 9.31 -2.06 -4.16
N ASP A 93 8.70 -2.80 -3.24
CA ASP A 93 9.30 -3.98 -2.61
C ASP A 93 9.17 -5.23 -3.48
N THR A 94 8.38 -5.17 -4.56
CA THR A 94 8.26 -6.27 -5.52
C THR A 94 9.43 -6.19 -6.50
N GLU A 95 10.57 -6.76 -6.15
CA GLU A 95 11.73 -6.97 -7.05
C GLU A 95 11.45 -7.96 -8.19
N GLY A 96 10.19 -8.26 -8.45
CA GLY A 96 9.75 -9.15 -9.53
C GLY A 96 9.90 -8.48 -10.88
N ILE A 97 10.69 -9.06 -11.77
CA ILE A 97 10.69 -8.72 -13.19
C ILE A 97 9.28 -9.04 -13.70
N THR A 98 8.47 -8.01 -13.91
CA THR A 98 7.17 -8.19 -14.55
C THR A 98 7.39 -8.30 -16.04
N THR A 99 6.60 -9.12 -16.71
CA THR A 99 6.61 -9.24 -18.17
C THR A 99 5.65 -8.25 -18.83
N ASP A 100 5.13 -7.30 -18.06
CA ASP A 100 4.13 -6.34 -18.54
C ASP A 100 4.77 -5.23 -19.37
N TYR A 101 4.02 -4.75 -20.35
CA TYR A 101 4.34 -3.56 -21.13
C TYR A 101 3.69 -2.34 -20.46
N TYR A 102 4.50 -1.36 -20.12
CA TYR A 102 4.04 -0.14 -19.43
C TYR A 102 4.09 1.05 -20.38
N LEU A 103 2.94 1.68 -20.61
CA LEU A 103 2.83 2.95 -21.31
C LEU A 103 2.52 4.04 -20.29
N THR A 104 3.48 4.92 -20.03
CA THR A 104 3.25 6.05 -19.14
C THR A 104 2.34 7.08 -19.78
N PHE A 105 1.55 7.76 -18.96
CA PHE A 105 0.75 8.89 -19.41
C PHE A 105 0.82 10.04 -18.40
N GLY A 106 0.67 11.24 -18.90
CA GLY A 106 0.76 12.44 -18.08
C GLY A 106 0.39 13.71 -18.82
N SER A 107 0.65 14.85 -18.19
CA SER A 107 0.45 16.17 -18.81
C SER A 107 1.73 16.96 -18.70
N LYS A 108 2.22 17.47 -19.81
CA LYS A 108 3.49 18.21 -19.95
C LYS A 108 4.68 17.35 -19.48
N ASP A 109 5.32 17.70 -18.35
CA ASP A 109 6.51 17.03 -17.82
C ASP A 109 6.19 16.11 -16.61
N GLU A 110 4.91 15.96 -16.24
CA GLU A 110 4.50 15.15 -15.10
C GLU A 110 3.84 13.85 -15.57
N ILE A 111 4.35 12.74 -15.04
CA ILE A 111 3.74 11.41 -15.22
C ILE A 111 2.68 11.23 -14.14
N PHE A 112 1.44 10.96 -14.56
CA PHE A 112 0.31 10.74 -13.65
C PHE A 112 -0.02 9.27 -13.42
N GLY A 113 0.39 8.41 -14.34
CA GLY A 113 0.11 6.98 -14.24
C GLY A 113 0.70 6.17 -15.38
N VAL A 114 0.36 4.90 -15.38
CA VAL A 114 0.73 3.95 -16.44
C VAL A 114 -0.48 3.11 -16.84
N LEU A 115 -0.53 2.79 -18.13
CA LEU A 115 -1.32 1.70 -18.67
C LEU A 115 -0.44 0.45 -18.67
N GLY A 116 -0.80 -0.56 -17.87
CA GLY A 116 -0.11 -1.84 -17.80
C GLY A 116 -0.83 -2.86 -18.65
N ILE A 117 -0.10 -3.48 -19.59
CA ILE A 117 -0.59 -4.50 -20.49
C ILE A 117 0.24 -5.77 -20.28
N PRO A 118 -0.32 -6.84 -19.72
CA PRO A 118 0.38 -8.11 -19.58
C PRO A 118 0.89 -8.62 -20.93
N ALA A 119 2.07 -9.24 -20.95
CA ALA A 119 2.70 -9.69 -22.20
C ALA A 119 1.78 -10.60 -23.05
N ARG A 120 1.05 -11.50 -22.39
CA ARG A 120 0.07 -12.36 -23.06
C ARG A 120 -1.04 -11.54 -23.73
N THR A 121 -1.56 -10.53 -23.05
CA THR A 121 -2.58 -9.62 -23.59
C THR A 121 -2.02 -8.83 -24.77
N ALA A 122 -0.79 -8.33 -24.67
CA ALA A 122 -0.13 -7.60 -25.74
C ALA A 122 0.04 -8.45 -27.02
N ILE A 123 0.50 -9.70 -26.85
CA ILE A 123 0.61 -10.65 -27.97
C ILE A 123 -0.77 -10.93 -28.58
N ASN A 124 -1.79 -11.20 -27.77
CA ASN A 124 -3.14 -11.47 -28.27
C ASN A 124 -3.69 -10.28 -29.06
N TRP A 125 -3.57 -9.08 -28.53
CA TRP A 125 -4.07 -7.88 -29.22
C TRP A 125 -3.36 -7.63 -30.55
N THR A 126 -2.03 -7.75 -30.57
CA THR A 126 -1.28 -7.53 -31.81
C THR A 126 -1.49 -8.63 -32.84
N THR A 127 -1.62 -9.90 -32.42
CA THR A 127 -1.93 -11.01 -33.32
C THR A 127 -3.31 -10.86 -33.94
N GLN A 128 -4.31 -10.45 -33.16
CA GLN A 128 -5.66 -10.18 -33.68
C GLN A 128 -5.69 -9.04 -34.71
N LEU A 129 -4.83 -8.01 -34.54
CA LEU A 129 -4.71 -6.91 -35.50
C LEU A 129 -4.08 -7.33 -36.82
N LEU A 130 -3.24 -8.35 -36.79
CA LEU A 130 -2.54 -8.87 -37.95
C LEU A 130 -3.28 -10.05 -38.61
N ASP A 131 -4.55 -10.28 -38.27
CA ASP A 131 -5.36 -11.42 -38.73
C ASP A 131 -4.67 -12.79 -38.52
N GLY A 132 -3.79 -12.86 -37.48
CA GLY A 132 -3.13 -14.09 -37.09
C GLY A 132 -4.07 -15.07 -36.41
N THR A 133 -3.74 -16.36 -36.48
CA THR A 133 -4.39 -17.39 -35.65
C THR A 133 -4.00 -17.20 -34.20
N ASP A 134 -4.89 -17.52 -33.26
CA ASP A 134 -4.63 -17.40 -31.82
C ASP A 134 -3.26 -18.00 -31.49
N PRO A 135 -2.38 -17.22 -30.80
CA PRO A 135 -1.07 -17.72 -30.46
C PRO A 135 -1.21 -18.90 -29.49
N ASP A 136 -0.37 -19.94 -29.70
CA ASP A 136 -0.27 -21.06 -28.79
C ASP A 136 -0.19 -20.55 -27.34
N GLU A 137 -0.99 -21.12 -26.44
CA GLU A 137 -1.12 -20.67 -25.03
C GLU A 137 0.22 -20.60 -24.26
N ASN A 138 1.27 -21.21 -24.78
CA ASN A 138 2.59 -21.31 -24.14
C ASN A 138 3.71 -20.50 -24.83
N ALA A 139 3.41 -19.72 -25.88
CA ALA A 139 4.44 -18.95 -26.57
C ALA A 139 4.78 -17.66 -25.81
N ALA A 140 5.68 -17.75 -24.83
CA ALA A 140 6.37 -16.59 -24.30
C ALA A 140 7.37 -16.10 -25.37
N ARG A 141 7.00 -15.05 -26.11
CA ARG A 141 7.86 -14.39 -27.10
C ARG A 141 7.82 -12.89 -26.92
N ASP A 142 8.87 -12.23 -27.33
CA ASP A 142 8.88 -10.78 -27.43
C ASP A 142 8.09 -10.32 -28.64
N LEU A 143 7.52 -9.11 -28.55
CA LEU A 143 6.85 -8.47 -29.67
C LEU A 143 7.88 -8.00 -30.70
N THR A 144 7.56 -8.19 -31.98
CA THR A 144 8.31 -7.59 -33.08
C THR A 144 8.14 -6.08 -33.10
N HIS A 145 9.02 -5.34 -33.79
CA HIS A 145 8.92 -3.88 -33.92
C HIS A 145 7.58 -3.41 -34.50
N LEU A 146 7.01 -4.16 -35.43
CA LEU A 146 5.70 -3.86 -36.00
C LEU A 146 4.59 -4.03 -34.94
N GLU A 147 4.61 -5.13 -34.20
CA GLU A 147 3.65 -5.39 -33.13
C GLU A 147 3.76 -4.35 -32.02
N GLN A 148 4.99 -3.93 -31.65
CA GLN A 148 5.20 -2.86 -30.68
C GLN A 148 4.60 -1.53 -31.16
N SER A 149 4.78 -1.18 -32.43
CA SER A 149 4.20 0.04 -33.00
C SER A 149 2.65 -0.02 -32.99
N LEU A 150 2.07 -1.15 -33.37
CA LEU A 150 0.61 -1.32 -33.35
C LEU A 150 0.05 -1.28 -31.91
N LEU A 151 0.77 -1.89 -30.97
CA LEU A 151 0.39 -1.86 -29.54
C LEU A 151 0.48 -0.44 -28.99
N LEU A 152 1.49 0.35 -29.42
CA LEU A 152 1.65 1.74 -29.02
C LEU A 152 0.48 2.59 -29.50
N ASP A 153 0.07 2.44 -30.78
CA ASP A 153 -1.06 3.15 -31.34
C ASP A 153 -2.36 2.78 -30.61
N LEU A 154 -2.55 1.51 -30.28
CA LEU A 154 -3.70 1.05 -29.49
C LEU A 154 -3.66 1.62 -28.08
N GLY A 155 -2.51 1.52 -27.41
CA GLY A 155 -2.30 2.06 -26.05
C GLY A 155 -2.56 3.56 -25.99
N ALA A 156 -2.10 4.31 -27.00
CA ALA A 156 -2.36 5.74 -27.12
C ALA A 156 -3.87 6.06 -27.23
N ASN A 157 -4.62 5.25 -27.99
CA ASN A 157 -6.07 5.40 -28.08
C ASN A 157 -6.78 5.07 -26.75
N ILE A 158 -6.29 4.07 -26.00
CA ILE A 158 -6.81 3.72 -24.68
C ILE A 158 -6.54 4.85 -23.67
N VAL A 159 -5.31 5.40 -23.66
CA VAL A 159 -4.96 6.55 -22.79
C VAL A 159 -5.81 7.77 -23.15
N LYS A 160 -6.04 8.02 -24.44
CA LYS A 160 -6.92 9.09 -24.89
C LYS A 160 -8.36 8.88 -24.41
N ALA A 161 -8.87 7.66 -24.47
CA ALA A 161 -10.21 7.33 -23.96
C ALA A 161 -10.33 7.60 -22.44
N PHE A 162 -9.26 7.34 -21.69
CA PHE A 162 -9.17 7.69 -20.26
C PHE A 162 -9.14 9.22 -20.06
N SER A 163 -8.33 9.93 -20.83
CA SER A 163 -8.23 11.39 -20.80
C SER A 163 -9.56 12.07 -21.14
N ASP A 164 -10.25 11.60 -22.15
CA ASP A 164 -11.57 12.11 -22.58
C ASP A 164 -12.65 11.93 -21.49
N ALA A 165 -12.56 10.84 -20.70
CA ALA A 165 -13.44 10.63 -19.55
C ALA A 165 -13.08 11.52 -18.37
N HIS A 166 -11.79 11.81 -18.18
CA HIS A 166 -11.29 12.63 -17.07
C HIS A 166 -11.68 14.11 -17.18
N ASN A 167 -11.71 14.65 -18.40
CA ASN A 167 -12.12 16.04 -18.74
C ASN A 167 -11.38 17.19 -18.04
N THR A 168 -10.53 16.93 -17.05
CA THR A 168 -9.84 17.97 -16.28
C THR A 168 -8.41 18.19 -16.80
N PHE A 169 -7.75 17.12 -17.22
CA PHE A 169 -6.38 17.16 -17.75
C PHE A 169 -6.34 16.55 -19.14
N ASP A 170 -5.57 17.18 -20.02
CA ASP A 170 -5.22 16.60 -21.31
C ASP A 170 -4.03 15.66 -21.11
N LEU A 171 -4.34 14.37 -20.92
CA LEU A 171 -3.35 13.34 -20.65
C LEU A 171 -2.82 12.78 -21.97
N GLN A 172 -1.51 12.86 -22.14
CA GLN A 172 -0.83 12.37 -23.33
C GLN A 172 -0.07 11.08 -23.00
N PRO A 173 -0.10 10.08 -23.88
CA PRO A 173 0.72 8.87 -23.73
C PRO A 173 2.19 9.18 -24.03
N ALA A 174 3.10 8.38 -23.47
CA ALA A 174 4.50 8.39 -23.87
C ALA A 174 4.70 7.85 -25.30
N GLU A 175 5.84 8.14 -25.88
CA GLU A 175 6.21 7.70 -27.24
C GLU A 175 6.72 6.23 -27.27
N GLU A 176 7.02 5.64 -26.12
CA GLU A 176 7.60 4.31 -26.01
C GLU A 176 7.03 3.53 -24.82
N PHE A 177 6.99 2.21 -24.97
CA PHE A 177 6.74 1.28 -23.86
C PHE A 177 8.00 1.07 -23.04
N VAL A 178 7.82 0.95 -21.72
CA VAL A 178 8.85 0.47 -20.80
C VAL A 178 8.52 -0.97 -20.42
N MET A 179 9.50 -1.84 -20.44
CA MET A 179 9.37 -3.26 -20.08
C MET A 179 10.14 -3.58 -18.81
N ALA A 180 9.76 -4.66 -18.17
CA ALA A 180 10.44 -5.28 -17.03
C ALA A 180 10.49 -4.46 -15.73
N GLN A 181 10.32 -3.15 -15.78
CA GLN A 181 10.38 -2.30 -14.59
C GLN A 181 9.28 -1.24 -14.65
N MET A 182 8.59 -1.06 -13.54
CA MET A 182 7.55 -0.02 -13.44
C MET A 182 8.16 1.39 -13.57
N PRO A 183 7.72 2.18 -14.56
CA PRO A 183 8.33 3.48 -14.86
C PRO A 183 7.85 4.63 -13.95
N LEU A 184 7.03 4.35 -12.93
CA LEU A 184 6.57 5.37 -12.00
C LEU A 184 7.62 5.66 -10.93
N LYS A 185 7.87 6.95 -10.69
CA LYS A 185 8.72 7.42 -9.59
C LYS A 185 7.95 7.39 -8.27
N LEU A 186 7.84 6.21 -7.68
CA LEU A 186 7.07 6.00 -6.45
C LEU A 186 7.87 6.48 -5.22
N ARG A 187 7.20 7.23 -4.34
CA ARG A 187 7.69 7.56 -3.01
C ARG A 187 6.95 6.71 -1.99
N LYS A 188 7.63 6.26 -0.94
CA LYS A 188 7.00 5.47 0.12
C LYS A 188 5.77 6.18 0.69
N GLY A 189 4.70 5.41 0.87
CA GLY A 189 3.45 5.93 1.42
C GLY A 189 2.56 6.70 0.45
N GLN A 190 2.88 6.77 -0.84
CA GLN A 190 1.94 7.32 -1.84
C GLN A 190 0.78 6.36 -2.07
N GLU A 191 -0.40 6.92 -2.28
CA GLU A 191 -1.62 6.17 -2.55
C GLU A 191 -1.86 6.09 -4.06
N LEU A 192 -2.07 4.88 -4.53
CA LEU A 192 -2.29 4.52 -5.92
C LEU A 192 -3.65 3.87 -6.09
N CYS A 193 -4.30 4.12 -7.23
CA CYS A 193 -5.51 3.45 -7.65
C CYS A 193 -5.20 2.59 -8.87
N LYS A 194 -5.50 1.30 -8.78
CA LYS A 194 -5.42 0.34 -9.88
C LYS A 194 -6.82 0.03 -10.38
N ILE A 195 -7.07 0.34 -11.65
CA ILE A 195 -8.34 0.09 -12.35
C ILE A 195 -8.07 -0.99 -13.39
N SER A 196 -8.50 -2.21 -13.12
CA SER A 196 -8.39 -3.34 -14.05
C SER A 196 -9.64 -3.42 -14.91
N PHE A 197 -9.45 -3.72 -16.19
CA PHE A 197 -10.54 -3.88 -17.14
C PHE A 197 -10.34 -5.10 -18.03
N ASP A 198 -11.44 -5.73 -18.37
CA ASP A 198 -11.50 -6.87 -19.26
C ASP A 198 -11.98 -6.41 -20.64
N VAL A 199 -11.29 -6.87 -21.67
CA VAL A 199 -11.64 -6.65 -23.08
C VAL A 199 -12.10 -7.96 -23.68
N LYS A 200 -13.33 -7.99 -24.19
CA LYS A 200 -13.95 -9.16 -24.81
C LYS A 200 -14.41 -8.86 -26.22
N LYS A 201 -14.18 -9.83 -27.12
CA LYS A 201 -14.82 -9.85 -28.43
C LYS A 201 -16.14 -10.60 -28.30
N PRO A 202 -17.26 -10.10 -28.86
CA PRO A 202 -18.59 -10.72 -28.67
C PRO A 202 -18.69 -12.21 -29.07
N GLU A 203 -17.87 -12.65 -30.00
CA GLU A 203 -17.85 -14.03 -30.50
C GLU A 203 -16.83 -14.93 -29.77
N SER A 204 -16.06 -14.42 -28.81
CA SER A 204 -15.01 -15.16 -28.12
C SER A 204 -15.32 -15.31 -26.64
N GLU A 205 -15.12 -16.51 -26.09
CA GLU A 205 -15.16 -16.73 -24.62
C GLU A 205 -13.91 -16.20 -23.91
N SER A 206 -12.82 -15.93 -24.66
CA SER A 206 -11.58 -15.43 -24.11
C SER A 206 -11.66 -13.93 -23.80
N SER A 207 -11.27 -13.55 -22.59
CA SER A 207 -11.09 -12.16 -22.19
C SER A 207 -9.62 -11.82 -22.07
N SER A 208 -9.26 -10.61 -22.46
CA SER A 208 -7.91 -10.06 -22.28
C SER A 208 -7.98 -8.97 -21.21
N GLN A 209 -7.04 -8.98 -20.28
CA GLN A 209 -7.03 -8.05 -19.17
C GLN A 209 -5.89 -7.03 -19.28
N ALA A 210 -6.19 -5.77 -18.97
CA ALA A 210 -5.21 -4.71 -18.80
C ALA A 210 -5.62 -3.81 -17.63
N TYR A 211 -4.76 -2.87 -17.24
CA TYR A 211 -5.06 -2.00 -16.11
C TYR A 211 -4.42 -0.62 -16.23
N PHE A 212 -5.10 0.36 -15.64
CA PHE A 212 -4.50 1.65 -15.33
C PHE A 212 -4.01 1.62 -13.88
N LEU A 213 -2.81 2.13 -13.65
CA LEU A 213 -2.29 2.42 -12.32
C LEU A 213 -1.97 3.91 -12.26
N THR A 214 -2.66 4.64 -11.41
CA THR A 214 -2.57 6.10 -11.34
C THR A 214 -2.50 6.59 -9.90
N TYR A 215 -1.94 7.77 -9.70
CA TYR A 215 -1.95 8.42 -8.39
C TYR A 215 -3.38 8.83 -8.01
N CYS A 216 -3.78 8.59 -6.75
CA CYS A 216 -5.10 8.97 -6.27
C CYS A 216 -5.37 10.48 -6.42
N ASN A 217 -4.33 11.31 -6.35
CA ASN A 217 -4.44 12.76 -6.52
C ASN A 217 -5.03 13.16 -7.89
N LEU A 218 -4.71 12.43 -8.95
CA LEU A 218 -5.26 12.67 -10.27
C LEU A 218 -6.78 12.48 -10.28
N LEU A 219 -7.26 11.46 -9.60
CA LEU A 219 -8.67 11.11 -9.54
C LEU A 219 -9.50 12.07 -8.66
N LEU A 220 -8.86 12.88 -7.82
CA LEU A 220 -9.55 13.93 -7.06
C LEU A 220 -10.19 14.98 -7.99
N GLY A 221 -9.60 15.23 -9.14
CA GLY A 221 -10.20 16.11 -10.16
C GLY A 221 -11.57 15.64 -10.64
N VAL A 222 -11.84 14.33 -10.61
CA VAL A 222 -13.11 13.71 -11.03
C VAL A 222 -14.03 13.45 -9.85
N THR A 223 -13.48 12.94 -8.75
CA THR A 223 -14.25 12.56 -7.55
C THR A 223 -14.62 13.77 -6.68
N GLY A 224 -13.94 14.90 -6.90
CA GLY A 224 -14.02 16.11 -6.07
C GLY A 224 -13.03 16.04 -4.89
N GLU A 225 -12.61 17.21 -4.45
CA GLU A 225 -11.80 17.33 -3.24
C GLU A 225 -12.58 16.77 -2.04
N LYS A 226 -11.85 16.17 -1.10
CA LYS A 226 -12.44 15.80 0.18
C LYS A 226 -13.04 17.09 0.77
N GLU A 227 -14.32 17.10 1.06
CA GLU A 227 -14.85 18.14 1.92
C GLU A 227 -13.95 18.17 3.16
N ALA A 228 -13.26 19.27 3.35
CA ALA A 228 -12.50 19.47 4.56
C ALA A 228 -13.52 19.30 5.70
N ILE A 229 -13.48 18.17 6.37
CA ILE A 229 -14.17 18.04 7.64
C ILE A 229 -13.49 19.11 8.48
N ASN A 230 -14.16 20.27 8.60
CA ASN A 230 -13.76 21.34 9.51
C ASN A 230 -13.85 20.76 10.92
N THR A 231 -12.93 19.89 11.24
CA THR A 231 -12.65 19.57 12.62
C THR A 231 -11.83 20.75 13.11
N ASP A 232 -12.48 21.70 13.76
CA ASP A 232 -11.85 22.75 14.56
C ASP A 232 -11.04 22.15 15.75
N ILE A 233 -10.40 21.00 15.52
CA ILE A 233 -9.55 20.38 16.51
C ILE A 233 -8.15 21.02 16.34
N PRO A 234 -7.68 21.80 17.31
CA PRO A 234 -6.35 22.40 17.25
C PRO A 234 -5.29 21.33 17.03
N ASP A 235 -4.32 21.60 16.15
CA ASP A 235 -3.21 20.69 15.81
C ASP A 235 -2.48 20.15 17.05
N GLU A 236 -2.41 20.94 18.12
CA GLU A 236 -1.80 20.53 19.40
C GLU A 236 -2.56 19.39 20.07
N ILE A 237 -3.89 19.35 19.95
CA ILE A 237 -4.70 18.27 20.53
C ILE A 237 -4.46 16.99 19.74
N VAL A 238 -4.41 17.08 18.39
CA VAL A 238 -4.13 15.93 17.51
C VAL A 238 -2.73 15.39 17.81
N LYS A 239 -1.72 16.24 17.88
CA LYS A 239 -0.33 15.82 18.22
C LYS A 239 -0.26 15.13 19.56
N LYS A 240 -0.97 15.66 20.57
CA LYS A 240 -0.99 15.07 21.91
C LYS A 240 -1.71 13.71 21.92
N ALA A 241 -2.82 13.58 21.21
CA ALA A 241 -3.53 12.31 21.05
C ALA A 241 -2.67 11.26 20.35
N MET A 242 -1.99 11.65 19.26
CA MET A 242 -1.05 10.77 18.55
C MET A 242 0.12 10.33 19.43
N LEU A 243 0.70 11.27 20.19
CA LEU A 243 1.79 10.95 21.12
C LEU A 243 1.34 9.97 22.20
N ASN A 244 0.16 10.17 22.78
CA ASN A 244 -0.39 9.25 23.76
C ASN A 244 -0.63 7.86 23.15
N HIS A 245 -1.16 7.80 21.94
CA HIS A 245 -1.38 6.53 21.23
C HIS A 245 -0.06 5.79 20.99
N VAL A 246 0.98 6.50 20.55
CA VAL A 246 2.33 5.93 20.38
C VAL A 246 2.90 5.41 21.70
N LEU A 247 2.66 6.14 22.80
CA LEU A 247 3.14 5.72 24.15
C LEU A 247 2.38 4.50 24.70
N GLU A 248 1.18 4.24 24.23
CA GLU A 248 0.37 3.08 24.61
C GLU A 248 0.60 1.84 23.72
N MET A 249 1.38 1.99 22.64
CA MET A 249 1.67 0.87 21.75
C MET A 249 2.47 -0.23 22.46
N ASN A 250 1.99 -1.46 22.34
CA ASN A 250 2.70 -2.63 22.85
C ASN A 250 3.91 -2.94 21.95
N ILE A 251 5.10 -2.93 22.56
CA ILE A 251 6.35 -3.27 21.87
C ILE A 251 6.89 -4.57 22.44
N THR A 252 7.14 -5.55 21.57
CA THR A 252 7.78 -6.79 21.97
C THR A 252 9.28 -6.57 22.13
N THR A 253 9.79 -6.82 23.33
CA THR A 253 11.20 -6.73 23.65
C THR A 253 11.78 -8.07 23.97
N THR A 254 12.97 -8.37 23.46
CA THR A 254 13.72 -9.60 23.76
C THR A 254 14.84 -9.31 24.74
N ALA A 255 14.88 -10.07 25.83
CA ALA A 255 15.97 -10.00 26.79
C ALA A 255 17.05 -11.00 26.44
N GLN A 256 18.19 -10.52 25.95
CA GLN A 256 19.34 -11.38 25.66
C GLN A 256 20.17 -11.62 26.92
N LEU A 257 20.06 -12.79 27.50
CA LEU A 257 20.77 -13.16 28.72
C LEU A 257 22.28 -13.31 28.50
N ALA A 258 22.65 -13.95 27.40
CA ALA A 258 24.03 -14.12 26.98
C ALA A 258 24.10 -14.47 25.50
N SER A 259 25.29 -14.32 24.91
CA SER A 259 25.64 -14.80 23.60
C SER A 259 26.93 -15.59 23.66
N SER A 260 27.00 -16.71 22.97
CA SER A 260 28.22 -17.52 22.91
C SER A 260 28.43 -18.00 21.47
N VAL A 261 29.67 -18.08 21.06
CA VAL A 261 30.05 -18.58 19.74
C VAL A 261 30.47 -20.04 19.90
N PHE A 262 29.86 -20.91 19.13
CA PHE A 262 30.16 -22.34 19.07
C PHE A 262 30.76 -22.69 17.70
N ALA A 263 31.67 -23.66 17.67
CA ALA A 263 32.08 -24.23 16.42
C ALA A 263 30.94 -25.07 15.80
N PHE A 264 30.90 -25.17 14.48
CA PHE A 264 29.85 -25.92 13.80
C PHE A 264 29.76 -27.39 14.26
N GLU A 265 30.93 -28.02 14.53
CA GLU A 265 31.01 -29.38 15.06
C GLU A 265 30.35 -29.51 16.42
N ASP A 266 30.48 -28.51 17.31
CA ASP A 266 29.87 -28.50 18.63
C ASP A 266 28.37 -28.43 18.51
N ILE A 267 27.86 -27.58 17.59
CA ILE A 267 26.40 -27.45 17.33
C ILE A 267 25.80 -28.75 16.83
N MET A 268 26.50 -29.46 15.93
CA MET A 268 26.02 -30.73 15.39
C MET A 268 26.04 -31.87 16.40
N SER A 269 26.80 -31.73 17.51
CA SER A 269 26.88 -32.74 18.56
C SER A 269 25.86 -32.55 19.69
N ILE A 270 25.15 -31.39 19.72
CA ILE A 270 24.19 -31.07 20.79
C ILE A 270 23.00 -32.05 20.76
N GLN A 271 22.68 -32.60 21.91
CA GLN A 271 21.53 -33.52 22.13
C GLN A 271 20.53 -32.94 23.11
N VAL A 272 19.31 -33.49 23.09
CA VAL A 272 18.28 -33.12 24.06
C VAL A 272 18.75 -33.49 25.46
N ASN A 273 18.69 -32.56 26.41
CA ASN A 273 19.16 -32.60 27.80
C ASN A 273 20.65 -32.20 28.01
N ASP A 274 21.36 -31.77 26.95
CA ASP A 274 22.68 -31.17 27.16
C ASP A 274 22.59 -29.81 27.86
N ILE A 275 23.57 -29.54 28.69
CA ILE A 275 23.64 -28.27 29.45
C ILE A 275 24.68 -27.36 28.77
N LEU A 276 24.19 -26.25 28.19
CA LEU A 276 25.03 -25.23 27.61
C LEU A 276 25.46 -24.23 28.69
N LEU A 277 26.75 -24.18 28.96
CA LEU A 277 27.33 -23.18 29.85
C LEU A 277 27.63 -21.91 29.09
N LEU A 278 26.87 -20.86 29.41
CA LEU A 278 27.12 -19.50 28.91
C LEU A 278 28.06 -18.83 29.89
N ASN A 279 29.33 -18.60 29.50
CA ASN A 279 30.39 -18.03 30.36
C ASN A 279 30.13 -16.54 30.68
N ARG A 280 28.99 -16.27 31.32
CA ARG A 280 28.59 -14.92 31.73
C ARG A 280 28.20 -14.90 33.20
N PRO A 281 28.78 -14.00 33.99
CA PRO A 281 28.40 -13.79 35.40
C PRO A 281 26.95 -13.32 35.49
N LEU A 282 26.18 -13.84 36.46
CA LEU A 282 24.78 -13.44 36.68
C LEU A 282 24.61 -11.95 37.11
N ASN A 283 25.70 -11.33 37.53
CA ASN A 283 25.71 -9.92 37.97
C ASN A 283 25.89 -8.93 36.82
N GLU A 284 26.19 -9.40 35.60
CA GLU A 284 26.31 -8.53 34.46
C GLU A 284 24.93 -8.08 33.95
N PRO A 285 24.81 -6.83 33.44
CA PRO A 285 23.55 -6.31 32.97
C PRO A 285 23.13 -7.04 31.68
N VAL A 286 21.85 -7.38 31.61
CA VAL A 286 21.20 -8.04 30.47
C VAL A 286 20.84 -6.99 29.42
N SER A 287 21.02 -7.29 28.14
CA SER A 287 20.65 -6.40 27.05
C SER A 287 19.20 -6.64 26.64
N MET A 288 18.43 -5.57 26.54
CA MET A 288 17.07 -5.59 25.97
C MET A 288 17.13 -5.11 24.53
N ILE A 289 16.63 -5.96 23.62
CA ILE A 289 16.76 -5.80 22.19
C ILE A 289 15.36 -5.65 21.57
N ILE A 290 15.22 -4.70 20.66
CA ILE A 290 14.06 -4.50 19.79
C ILE A 290 14.60 -4.47 18.36
N GLU A 291 14.10 -5.33 17.48
CA GLU A 291 14.51 -5.41 16.08
C GLU A 291 16.04 -5.37 15.88
N ASP A 292 16.77 -6.23 16.58
CA ASP A 292 18.24 -6.35 16.55
C ASP A 292 19.03 -5.15 17.10
N LYS A 293 18.35 -4.14 17.66
CA LYS A 293 19.01 -3.01 18.34
C LYS A 293 18.89 -3.13 19.85
N THR A 294 20.01 -2.97 20.55
CA THR A 294 20.02 -2.87 22.00
C THR A 294 19.50 -1.49 22.40
N ILE A 295 18.37 -1.45 23.09
CA ILE A 295 17.70 -0.20 23.52
C ILE A 295 18.05 0.13 24.97
N MET A 296 18.20 -0.87 25.83
CA MET A 296 18.47 -0.65 27.25
C MET A 296 19.21 -1.84 27.87
N HIS A 297 19.81 -1.59 29.01
CA HIS A 297 20.46 -2.60 29.86
C HIS A 297 19.72 -2.71 31.18
N GLY A 298 19.65 -3.91 31.72
CA GLY A 298 18.99 -4.15 33.01
C GLY A 298 19.55 -5.34 33.78
N ARG A 299 19.17 -5.48 35.02
CA ARG A 299 19.54 -6.63 35.85
C ARG A 299 18.36 -7.58 36.01
N LEU A 300 18.66 -8.87 36.03
CA LEU A 300 17.64 -9.88 36.31
C LEU A 300 17.12 -9.68 37.73
N ALA A 301 15.82 -9.65 37.87
CA ALA A 301 15.13 -9.54 39.14
C ALA A 301 13.99 -10.60 39.16
N ARG A 302 13.49 -10.85 40.35
CA ARG A 302 12.32 -11.67 40.57
C ARG A 302 11.29 -10.85 41.32
N CYS A 303 10.12 -10.71 40.69
CA CYS A 303 8.98 -10.07 41.35
C CYS A 303 7.93 -11.16 41.58
N GLU A 304 7.73 -11.50 42.86
CA GLU A 304 6.86 -12.59 43.28
C GLU A 304 7.21 -13.94 42.60
N SER A 305 6.36 -14.43 41.66
CA SER A 305 6.57 -15.67 40.89
C SER A 305 7.09 -15.41 39.46
N THR A 306 7.18 -14.17 39.02
CA THR A 306 7.59 -13.79 37.64
C THR A 306 9.04 -13.38 37.57
N LYS A 307 9.71 -13.75 36.47
CA LYS A 307 11.05 -13.23 36.14
C LYS A 307 10.89 -11.83 35.57
N SER A 308 11.63 -10.89 36.12
CA SER A 308 11.55 -9.46 35.75
C SER A 308 12.95 -8.93 35.44
N ILE A 309 13.02 -7.82 34.74
CA ILE A 309 14.27 -7.11 34.47
C ILE A 309 14.14 -5.70 35.03
N LEU A 310 15.06 -5.35 35.90
CA LEU A 310 15.18 -3.99 36.39
C LEU A 310 16.08 -3.19 35.45
N VAL A 311 15.51 -2.24 34.73
CA VAL A 311 16.25 -1.38 33.82
C VAL A 311 17.22 -0.51 34.60
N THR A 312 18.48 -0.52 34.22
CA THR A 312 19.54 0.26 34.87
C THR A 312 20.06 1.39 34.00
N GLU A 313 20.13 1.18 32.68
CA GLU A 313 20.68 2.14 31.73
C GLU A 313 19.93 2.10 30.40
N LEU A 314 19.79 3.24 29.74
CA LEU A 314 19.33 3.35 28.37
C LEU A 314 20.56 3.27 27.45
N ALA A 315 20.50 2.45 26.41
CA ALA A 315 21.55 2.43 25.39
C ALA A 315 21.54 3.78 24.65
N GLN A 316 22.71 4.39 24.50
CA GLN A 316 22.83 5.59 23.67
C GLN A 316 22.63 5.18 22.21
N ALA A 317 21.67 5.82 21.53
CA ALA A 317 21.33 5.59 20.13
C ALA A 317 22.45 6.03 19.18
#